data_dd05bb7681a118975e1f321b5601fe78
#
_entry.id   dd05bb7681a118975e1f321b5601fe78
#
_cell.length_a   1.000
_cell.length_b   1.000
_cell.length_c   1.000
_cell.angle_alpha   90.00
_cell.angle_beta   90.00
_cell.angle_gamma   90.00
#
_symmetry.space_group_name_H-M   'P 1'
#
loop_
_entity.id
_entity.type
_entity.pdbx_description
1 polymer ?
#
loop_
_entity_poly.entity_id
_entity_poly.type
_entity_poly.pdbx_seq_one_letter_code
_entity_poly.pdbx_strand_id
1 'polypeptide(L)'
;THSDVERYFMTAEEASRLVLQATALNENQTRKDASIYILEMGNPVKISHLARQLIRLRGLVPDRDIAIKYTGLRPGEKITETLMNYDESLESTYIKGIKRLTEEMYTPVDMRDSVRQLIKALNEHDEIKVKSALFDLLPEFIPNGSLS
;
A
#
# COMPACT_ATOMS: atom_id res chain seq x y z
N THR A 1 -0.73 -17.37 3.85
CA THR A 1 0.24 -16.37 4.28
C THR A 1 0.93 -16.79 5.59
N HIS A 2 1.85 -15.98 6.12
CA HIS A 2 2.56 -16.20 7.37
C HIS A 2 1.66 -15.91 8.60
N SER A 3 1.94 -16.53 9.76
CA SER A 3 1.14 -16.38 10.99
C SER A 3 1.06 -14.94 11.51
N ASP A 4 2.10 -14.16 11.29
CA ASP A 4 2.24 -12.79 11.80
C ASP A 4 1.81 -11.70 10.83
N VAL A 5 1.29 -12.08 9.66
CA VAL A 5 0.82 -11.10 8.69
C VAL A 5 -0.34 -10.30 9.25
N GLU A 6 -0.19 -8.98 9.15
CA GLU A 6 -1.20 -8.00 9.55
C GLU A 6 -1.65 -7.20 8.34
N ARG A 7 -2.93 -6.82 8.34
CA ARG A 7 -3.51 -5.95 7.30
C ARG A 7 -4.45 -4.95 7.93
N TYR A 8 -4.56 -3.81 7.28
CA TYR A 8 -5.57 -2.81 7.59
C TYR A 8 -6.90 -3.20 6.97
N PHE A 9 -7.97 -2.94 7.67
CA PHE A 9 -9.33 -3.23 7.21
C PHE A 9 -10.21 -2.00 7.34
N MET A 10 -11.07 -1.85 6.37
CA MET A 10 -12.09 -0.82 6.33
C MET A 10 -13.35 -1.41 5.69
N THR A 11 -14.54 -0.99 6.12
CA THR A 11 -15.76 -1.41 5.44
C THR A 11 -15.87 -0.73 4.09
N ALA A 12 -16.54 -1.37 3.14
CA ALA A 12 -16.75 -0.81 1.80
C ALA A 12 -17.52 0.52 1.86
N GLU A 13 -18.48 0.64 2.78
CA GLU A 13 -19.25 1.87 3.00
C GLU A 13 -18.36 3.01 3.51
N GLU A 14 -17.52 2.74 4.51
CA GLU A 14 -16.57 3.72 5.05
C GLU A 14 -15.57 4.17 4.00
N ALA A 15 -14.96 3.22 3.26
CA ALA A 15 -14.02 3.51 2.20
C ALA A 15 -14.66 4.39 1.11
N SER A 16 -15.86 4.03 0.64
CA SER A 16 -16.58 4.80 -0.39
C SER A 16 -16.90 6.21 0.08
N ARG A 17 -17.36 6.36 1.31
CA ARG A 17 -17.64 7.67 1.90
C ARG A 17 -16.36 8.53 1.98
N LEU A 18 -15.25 7.99 2.46
CA LEU A 18 -14.00 8.73 2.60
C LEU A 18 -13.41 9.11 1.23
N VAL A 19 -13.52 8.25 0.23
CA VAL A 19 -13.09 8.56 -1.15
C VAL A 19 -13.89 9.73 -1.73
N LEU A 20 -15.22 9.72 -1.59
CA LEU A 20 -16.06 10.84 -2.04
C LEU A 20 -15.72 12.14 -1.31
N GLN A 21 -15.48 12.07 -0.01
CA GLN A 21 -15.07 13.23 0.78
C GLN A 21 -13.67 13.74 0.39
N ALA A 22 -12.71 12.85 0.09
CA ALA A 22 -11.38 13.24 -0.39
C ALA A 22 -11.45 13.94 -1.76
N THR A 23 -12.34 13.49 -2.64
CA THR A 23 -12.59 14.15 -3.94
C THR A 23 -13.10 15.58 -3.74
N ALA A 24 -14.06 15.78 -2.84
CA ALA A 24 -14.59 17.12 -2.53
C ALA A 24 -13.54 18.05 -1.89
N LEU A 25 -12.56 17.51 -1.15
CA LEU A 25 -11.44 18.30 -0.64
C LEU A 25 -10.59 18.92 -1.75
N ASN A 26 -10.41 18.21 -2.85
CA ASN A 26 -9.58 18.65 -3.97
C ASN A 26 -10.24 19.77 -4.79
N GLU A 27 -11.56 19.79 -4.91
CA GLU A 27 -12.30 20.81 -5.66
C GLU A 27 -12.17 22.22 -5.07
N ASN A 28 -11.95 22.31 -3.75
CA ASN A 28 -11.84 23.60 -3.04
C ASN A 28 -10.39 24.16 -3.03
N GLN A 29 -9.44 23.51 -3.69
CA GLN A 29 -8.06 23.99 -3.72
C GLN A 29 -7.77 24.77 -5.01
N THR A 30 -7.23 25.98 -4.84
CA THR A 30 -6.74 26.82 -5.93
C THR A 30 -5.44 26.31 -6.57
N ARG A 31 -4.84 25.28 -5.99
CA ARG A 31 -3.63 24.62 -6.53
C ARG A 31 -4.01 23.66 -7.64
N LYS A 32 -3.34 23.78 -8.77
CA LYS A 32 -3.46 22.87 -9.92
C LYS A 32 -2.70 21.54 -9.73
N ASP A 33 -2.03 21.38 -8.61
CA ASP A 33 -1.19 20.21 -8.32
C ASP A 33 -2.06 19.07 -7.76
N ALA A 34 -1.74 17.85 -8.16
CA ALA A 34 -2.37 16.67 -7.61
C ALA A 34 -2.08 16.54 -6.11
N SER A 35 -3.11 16.27 -5.31
CA SER A 35 -2.97 16.01 -3.87
C SER A 35 -3.13 14.53 -3.59
N ILE A 36 -2.28 14.00 -2.72
CA ILE A 36 -2.41 12.61 -2.24
C ILE A 36 -3.08 12.65 -0.86
N TYR A 37 -4.15 11.89 -0.72
CA TYR A 37 -4.86 11.74 0.54
C TYR A 37 -4.70 10.33 1.07
N ILE A 38 -4.42 10.22 2.36
CA ILE A 38 -4.31 8.95 3.08
C ILE A 38 -5.51 8.80 4.00
N LEU A 39 -6.19 7.67 3.88
CA LEU A 39 -7.34 7.34 4.73
C LEU A 39 -6.84 6.66 6.02
N GLU A 40 -7.34 7.12 7.16
CA GLU A 40 -7.02 6.51 8.45
C GLU A 40 -7.77 5.18 8.60
N MET A 41 -7.04 4.08 8.57
CA MET A 41 -7.60 2.72 8.65
C MET A 41 -7.50 2.10 10.06
N GLY A 42 -7.13 2.90 11.07
CA GLY A 42 -6.96 2.40 12.44
C GLY A 42 -5.73 1.50 12.58
N ASN A 43 -5.84 0.48 13.43
CA ASN A 43 -4.75 -0.46 13.69
C ASN A 43 -4.81 -1.67 12.76
N PRO A 44 -3.66 -2.21 12.34
CA PRO A 44 -3.62 -3.42 11.55
C PRO A 44 -4.10 -4.62 12.39
N VAL A 45 -4.71 -5.60 11.74
CA VAL A 45 -5.27 -6.81 12.35
C VAL A 45 -4.53 -8.04 11.82
N LYS A 46 -4.14 -8.94 12.71
CA LYS A 46 -3.56 -10.24 12.32
C LYS A 46 -4.57 -11.06 11.53
N ILE A 47 -4.18 -11.49 10.34
CA ILE A 47 -5.03 -12.33 9.47
C ILE A 47 -5.40 -13.63 10.15
N SER A 48 -4.47 -14.24 10.89
CA SER A 48 -4.72 -15.46 11.68
C SER A 48 -5.79 -15.25 12.76
N HIS A 49 -5.82 -14.08 13.39
CA HIS A 49 -6.84 -13.74 14.38
C HIS A 49 -8.22 -13.55 13.74
N LEU A 50 -8.26 -12.82 12.64
CA LEU A 50 -9.50 -12.60 11.88
C LEU A 50 -10.09 -13.92 11.38
N ALA A 51 -9.26 -14.83 10.85
CA ALA A 51 -9.70 -16.15 10.41
C ALA A 51 -10.34 -16.95 11.57
N ARG A 52 -9.71 -16.95 12.73
CA ARG A 52 -10.25 -17.63 13.93
C ARG A 52 -11.59 -17.04 14.37
N GLN A 53 -11.72 -15.71 14.33
CA GLN A 53 -12.99 -15.04 14.66
C GLN A 53 -14.09 -15.41 13.68
N LEU A 54 -13.82 -15.41 12.36
CA LEU A 54 -14.80 -15.77 11.33
C LEU A 54 -15.28 -17.21 11.48
N ILE A 55 -14.38 -18.16 11.81
CA ILE A 55 -14.75 -19.55 12.07
C ILE A 55 -15.70 -19.64 13.27
N ARG A 56 -15.38 -18.94 14.37
CA ARG A 56 -16.23 -18.92 15.58
C ARG A 56 -17.59 -18.28 15.31
N LEU A 57 -17.65 -17.22 14.51
CA LEU A 57 -18.92 -16.57 14.14
C LEU A 57 -19.86 -17.50 13.35
N ARG A 58 -19.30 -18.55 12.70
CA ARG A 58 -20.07 -19.62 12.04
C ARG A 58 -20.42 -20.77 12.98
N GLY A 59 -20.19 -20.64 14.29
CA GLY A 59 -20.44 -21.68 15.28
C GLY A 59 -19.44 -22.84 15.25
N LEU A 60 -18.32 -22.69 14.54
CA LEU A 60 -17.30 -23.71 14.38
C LEU A 60 -16.07 -23.43 15.27
N VAL A 61 -15.30 -24.47 15.57
CA VAL A 61 -14.10 -24.37 16.39
C VAL A 61 -12.86 -24.40 15.50
N PRO A 62 -12.01 -23.34 15.55
CA PRO A 62 -10.75 -23.30 14.81
C PRO A 62 -9.86 -24.50 15.16
N ASP A 63 -9.16 -25.01 14.17
CA ASP A 63 -8.25 -26.16 14.22
C ASP A 63 -8.89 -27.51 14.58
N ARG A 64 -10.16 -27.53 15.04
CA ARG A 64 -10.92 -28.74 15.24
C ARG A 64 -11.87 -29.03 14.07
N ASP A 65 -12.73 -28.06 13.75
CA ASP A 65 -13.73 -28.21 12.68
C ASP A 65 -13.21 -27.66 11.35
N ILE A 66 -12.39 -26.61 11.41
CA ILE A 66 -11.69 -26.03 10.25
C ILE A 66 -10.23 -25.80 10.62
N ALA A 67 -9.31 -26.46 9.93
CA ALA A 67 -7.88 -26.31 10.10
C ALA A 67 -7.39 -25.00 9.45
N ILE A 68 -6.55 -24.24 10.17
CA ILE A 68 -5.87 -23.06 9.64
C ILE A 68 -4.44 -23.48 9.24
N LYS A 69 -4.13 -23.35 7.94
CA LYS A 69 -2.80 -23.65 7.40
C LYS A 69 -2.07 -22.37 7.03
N TYR A 70 -0.82 -22.27 7.47
CA TYR A 70 0.07 -21.17 7.12
C TYR A 70 0.93 -21.60 5.92
N THR A 71 0.88 -20.83 4.85
CA THR A 71 1.57 -21.13 3.58
C THR A 71 2.86 -20.35 3.39
N GLY A 72 3.25 -19.54 4.37
CA GLY A 72 4.38 -18.62 4.26
C GLY A 72 4.05 -17.35 3.46
N LEU A 73 5.03 -16.48 3.34
CA LEU A 73 4.95 -15.25 2.54
C LEU A 73 5.16 -15.56 1.05
N ARG A 74 4.44 -14.88 0.21
CA ARG A 74 4.72 -14.85 -1.24
C ARG A 74 5.89 -13.90 -1.52
N PRO A 75 6.59 -14.03 -2.65
CA PRO A 75 7.57 -13.04 -3.08
C PRO A 75 6.94 -11.63 -3.12
N GLY A 76 7.59 -10.66 -2.49
CA GLY A 76 7.09 -9.28 -2.40
C GLY A 76 6.02 -9.03 -1.33
N GLU A 77 5.51 -10.06 -0.64
CA GLU A 77 4.52 -9.89 0.43
C GLU A 77 5.19 -9.40 1.72
N LYS A 78 4.67 -8.32 2.32
CA LYS A 78 5.14 -7.79 3.61
C LYS A 78 4.35 -8.40 4.77
N ILE A 79 4.98 -8.53 5.94
CA ILE A 79 4.30 -8.93 7.18
C ILE A 79 3.30 -7.84 7.59
N THR A 80 3.74 -6.60 7.61
CA THR A 80 2.89 -5.43 7.89
C THR A 80 3.06 -4.41 6.77
N GLU A 81 1.96 -3.87 6.24
CA GLU A 81 1.99 -2.83 5.23
C GLU A 81 2.30 -1.48 5.86
N THR A 82 3.15 -0.70 5.19
CA THR A 82 3.42 0.70 5.54
C THR A 82 2.48 1.61 4.75
N LEU A 83 1.81 2.53 5.44
CA LEU A 83 0.88 3.48 4.81
C LEU A 83 1.59 4.71 4.24
N MET A 84 2.83 4.94 4.62
CA MET A 84 3.64 6.10 4.23
C MET A 84 5.13 5.76 4.36
N ASN A 85 5.96 6.47 3.62
CA ASN A 85 7.41 6.40 3.75
C ASN A 85 7.93 7.23 4.93
N TYR A 86 9.17 6.99 5.35
CA TYR A 86 9.76 7.67 6.52
C TYR A 86 9.91 9.19 6.35
N ASP A 87 10.08 9.65 5.11
CA ASP A 87 10.32 11.07 4.78
C ASP A 87 9.03 11.83 4.44
N GLU A 88 7.89 11.15 4.49
CA GLU A 88 6.59 11.73 4.20
C GLU A 88 5.96 12.30 5.47
N SER A 89 5.44 13.52 5.39
CA SER A 89 4.68 14.14 6.46
C SER A 89 3.20 14.26 6.11
N LEU A 90 2.35 14.16 7.13
CA LEU A 90 0.90 14.18 6.97
C LEU A 90 0.31 15.40 7.67
N GLU A 91 -0.49 16.15 6.93
CA GLU A 91 -1.35 17.19 7.49
C GLU A 91 -2.77 16.68 7.71
N SER A 92 -3.35 17.06 8.84
CA SER A 92 -4.77 16.80 9.09
C SER A 92 -5.63 17.67 8.18
N THR A 93 -6.65 17.08 7.57
CA THR A 93 -7.69 17.83 6.87
C THR A 93 -8.83 18.19 7.84
N TYR A 94 -9.77 19.04 7.40
CA TYR A 94 -10.96 19.31 8.20
C TYR A 94 -11.96 18.13 8.22
N ILE A 95 -11.70 17.08 7.41
CA ILE A 95 -12.51 15.86 7.42
C ILE A 95 -11.78 14.80 8.25
N LYS A 96 -12.41 14.38 9.34
CA LYS A 96 -11.88 13.31 10.19
C LYS A 96 -11.71 12.01 9.39
N GLY A 97 -10.55 11.38 9.57
CA GLY A 97 -10.21 10.12 8.89
C GLY A 97 -9.53 10.32 7.53
N ILE A 98 -9.29 11.57 7.10
CA ILE A 98 -8.55 11.89 5.88
C ILE A 98 -7.38 12.80 6.24
N LYS A 99 -6.18 12.36 5.89
CA LYS A 99 -4.95 13.17 5.97
C LYS A 99 -4.46 13.47 4.57
N ARG A 100 -3.78 14.61 4.41
CA ARG A 100 -3.12 14.99 3.17
C ARG A 100 -1.62 14.76 3.32
N LEU A 101 -1.02 14.13 2.30
CA LEU A 101 0.42 14.03 2.20
C LEU A 101 0.98 15.42 1.87
N THR A 102 1.93 15.90 2.69
CA THR A 102 2.70 17.11 2.41
C THR A 102 3.99 16.67 1.74
N GLU A 103 4.17 17.07 0.51
CA GLU A 103 5.43 16.87 -0.20
C GLU A 103 6.50 17.76 0.40
N GLU A 104 7.45 17.22 1.13
CA GLU A 104 8.73 17.85 1.31
C GLU A 104 9.57 17.54 0.07
N MET A 105 9.65 18.54 -0.81
CA MET A 105 10.64 18.71 -1.88
C MET A 105 11.11 17.45 -2.62
N TYR A 106 10.20 16.75 -3.29
CA TYR A 106 10.63 15.98 -4.44
C TYR A 106 10.99 16.97 -5.56
N THR A 107 12.28 17.07 -5.90
CA THR A 107 12.66 17.60 -7.20
C THR A 107 11.88 16.80 -8.25
N PRO A 108 11.14 17.45 -9.16
CA PRO A 108 10.40 16.73 -10.18
C PRO A 108 11.42 15.93 -11.01
N VAL A 109 11.56 14.66 -10.72
CA VAL A 109 12.23 13.74 -11.64
C VAL A 109 11.39 13.78 -12.91
N ASP A 110 12.03 14.02 -14.06
CA ASP A 110 11.29 13.94 -15.32
C ASP A 110 10.82 12.50 -15.54
N MET A 111 9.69 12.19 -14.93
CA MET A 111 9.06 10.88 -14.96
C MET A 111 8.89 10.35 -16.39
N ARG A 112 8.83 11.25 -17.39
CA ARG A 112 8.69 10.88 -18.80
C ARG A 112 9.90 10.14 -19.33
N ASP A 113 11.11 10.58 -18.97
CA ASP A 113 12.33 9.94 -19.44
C ASP A 113 12.56 8.60 -18.74
N SER A 114 12.26 8.51 -17.45
CA SER A 114 12.32 7.25 -16.70
C SER A 114 11.33 6.22 -17.26
N VAL A 115 10.09 6.63 -17.55
CA VAL A 115 9.09 5.75 -18.18
C VAL A 115 9.51 5.32 -19.58
N ARG A 116 10.12 6.22 -20.39
CA ARG A 116 10.63 5.86 -21.73
C ARG A 116 11.75 4.82 -21.65
N GLN A 117 12.68 4.97 -20.69
CA GLN A 117 13.77 4.01 -20.48
C GLN A 117 13.19 2.64 -20.08
N LEU A 118 12.21 2.61 -19.20
CA LEU A 118 11.54 1.38 -18.80
C LEU A 118 10.83 0.70 -19.98
N ILE A 119 10.08 1.46 -20.78
CA ILE A 119 9.41 0.95 -22.00
C ILE A 119 10.45 0.39 -22.98
N LYS A 120 11.57 1.09 -23.18
CA LYS A 120 12.66 0.61 -24.05
C LYS A 120 13.21 -0.72 -23.55
N ALA A 121 13.54 -0.83 -22.27
CA ALA A 121 14.07 -2.06 -21.67
C ALA A 121 13.08 -3.24 -21.80
N LEU A 122 11.78 -2.96 -21.61
CA LEU A 122 10.71 -3.96 -21.80
C LEU A 122 10.63 -4.45 -23.26
N ASN A 123 10.73 -3.54 -24.24
CA ASN A 123 10.72 -3.91 -25.67
C ASN A 123 11.95 -4.71 -26.09
N GLU A 124 13.09 -4.49 -25.44
CA GLU A 124 14.32 -5.23 -25.64
C GLU A 124 14.27 -6.62 -24.95
N HIS A 125 13.26 -6.92 -24.15
CA HIS A 125 13.13 -8.15 -23.32
C HIS A 125 14.36 -8.36 -22.41
N ASP A 126 14.99 -7.27 -21.96
CA ASP A 126 16.18 -7.28 -21.11
C ASP A 126 15.75 -7.10 -19.64
N GLU A 127 15.64 -8.22 -18.94
CA GLU A 127 15.23 -8.24 -17.53
C GLU A 127 16.17 -7.44 -16.62
N ILE A 128 17.46 -7.42 -16.91
CA ILE A 128 18.47 -6.69 -16.11
C ILE A 128 18.25 -5.18 -16.26
N LYS A 129 18.05 -4.70 -17.50
CA LYS A 129 17.75 -3.30 -17.75
C LYS A 129 16.40 -2.86 -17.17
N VAL A 130 15.40 -3.74 -17.23
CA VAL A 130 14.08 -3.46 -16.60
C VAL A 130 14.26 -3.28 -15.09
N LYS A 131 14.98 -4.18 -14.43
CA LYS A 131 15.26 -4.07 -12.98
C LYS A 131 16.06 -2.81 -12.67
N SER A 132 17.11 -2.51 -13.42
CA SER A 132 17.90 -1.28 -13.23
C SER A 132 17.03 -0.03 -13.35
N ALA A 133 16.23 0.07 -14.42
CA ALA A 133 15.35 1.21 -14.63
C ALA A 133 14.28 1.37 -13.53
N LEU A 134 13.79 0.25 -12.96
CA LEU A 134 12.90 0.28 -11.81
C LEU A 134 13.61 0.76 -10.53
N PHE A 135 14.83 0.33 -10.29
CA PHE A 135 15.63 0.80 -9.14
C PHE A 135 15.96 2.29 -9.23
N ASP A 136 16.29 2.77 -10.43
CA ASP A 136 16.57 4.18 -10.66
C ASP A 136 15.31 5.05 -10.42
N LEU A 137 14.15 4.49 -10.74
CA LEU A 137 12.85 5.16 -10.54
C LEU A 137 12.36 5.10 -9.08
N LEU A 138 12.64 4.00 -8.41
CA LEU A 138 12.17 3.70 -7.05
C LEU A 138 13.35 3.22 -6.19
N PRO A 139 14.26 4.13 -5.75
CA PRO A 139 15.46 3.76 -5.01
C PRO A 139 15.16 3.07 -3.67
N GLU A 140 13.96 3.26 -3.13
CA GLU A 140 13.51 2.60 -1.90
C GLU A 140 12.98 1.18 -2.12
N PHE A 141 12.84 0.76 -3.37
CA PHE A 141 12.39 -0.58 -3.67
C PHE A 141 13.47 -1.61 -3.32
N ILE A 142 13.30 -2.30 -2.21
CA ILE A 142 14.14 -3.44 -1.81
C ILE A 142 13.43 -4.71 -2.27
N PRO A 143 13.93 -5.43 -3.30
CA PRO A 143 13.34 -6.70 -3.67
C PRO A 143 13.47 -7.68 -2.51
N ASN A 144 12.36 -8.27 -2.06
CA ASN A 144 12.37 -9.37 -1.13
C ASN A 144 12.98 -10.60 -1.81
N GLY A 145 14.21 -10.86 -1.56
CA GLY A 145 15.04 -11.92 -2.12
C GLY A 145 16.37 -11.31 -2.50
N SER A 146 17.30 -11.30 -1.54
CA SER A 146 18.69 -10.98 -1.80
C SER A 146 19.13 -11.68 -3.07
N LEU A 147 19.68 -10.89 -3.98
CA LEU A 147 20.55 -11.36 -5.01
C LEU A 147 21.70 -12.13 -4.31
N SER A 148 21.57 -13.43 -4.14
CA SER A 148 22.65 -14.35 -3.85
C SER A 148 23.17 -14.88 -5.17
#